data_dbb99f844d52fb2f36d36c00d97400ba
#
_entry.id   dbb99f844d52fb2f36d36c00d97400ba
#
_cell.length_a   1.000
_cell.length_b   1.000
_cell.length_c   1.000
_cell.angle_alpha   90.00
_cell.angle_beta   90.00
_cell.angle_gamma   90.00
#
_symmetry.space_group_name_H-M   'P 1'
#
loop_
_entity.id
_entity.type
_entity.pdbx_description
1 polymer ?
#
loop_
_entity_poly.entity_id
_entity_poly.type
_entity_poly.pdbx_seq_one_letter_code
_entity_poly.pdbx_strand_id
1 'polypeptide(L)'
;EAFFGDQDPIGKYIKIDNIKFRVIGVLEKQGKFLGLFSVDKQAILPIGAYNRIFSKRGWMRLSIKIPENKIEEGLDEISSVMRHIRGLKPNQKNDFAINQTKAFEKNYNTLKLAIGGTGTFITLLSLIVGGIGVMNIMFVSVKERTREIGVRKAIGATRGMILGQFLMEAVSICLIAGLIGLSISYILSILLNKIFPSTLDIGLAIFSIFMSIIVGVISGVIPSYRAANLDPI
;
A
#
# COMPACT_ATOMS: atom_id res chain seq x y z
N GLU A 1 16.50 -20.98 -14.77
CA GLU A 1 17.22 -21.43 -13.57
C GLU A 1 16.87 -22.89 -13.20
N ALA A 2 15.57 -23.27 -13.04
CA ALA A 2 15.19 -24.63 -12.60
C ALA A 2 15.61 -25.77 -13.55
N PHE A 3 15.68 -25.51 -14.86
CA PHE A 3 16.00 -26.55 -15.87
C PHE A 3 17.36 -26.39 -16.49
N PHE A 4 17.93 -25.19 -16.54
CA PHE A 4 19.17 -24.90 -17.27
C PHE A 4 20.25 -24.23 -16.42
N GLY A 5 19.99 -23.97 -15.11
CA GLY A 5 20.93 -23.24 -14.25
C GLY A 5 21.22 -21.84 -14.80
N ASP A 6 22.50 -21.47 -14.86
CA ASP A 6 22.96 -20.16 -15.36
C ASP A 6 23.15 -20.10 -16.91
N GLN A 7 22.79 -21.17 -17.60
CA GLN A 7 22.96 -21.22 -19.08
C GLN A 7 21.76 -20.59 -19.78
N ASP A 8 22.01 -19.87 -20.88
CA ASP A 8 20.96 -19.34 -21.73
C ASP A 8 20.05 -20.49 -22.23
N PRO A 9 18.75 -20.46 -21.91
CA PRO A 9 17.80 -21.49 -22.31
C PRO A 9 17.33 -21.35 -23.77
N ILE A 10 17.54 -20.20 -24.43
CA ILE A 10 17.03 -19.94 -25.79
C ILE A 10 17.68 -20.91 -26.78
N GLY A 11 16.87 -21.54 -27.62
CA GLY A 11 17.30 -22.52 -28.61
C GLY A 11 17.47 -23.94 -28.08
N LYS A 12 17.52 -24.15 -26.76
CA LYS A 12 17.59 -25.48 -26.13
C LYS A 12 16.25 -26.19 -26.12
N TYR A 13 16.25 -27.46 -25.79
CA TYR A 13 15.04 -28.29 -25.77
C TYR A 13 14.65 -28.62 -24.34
N ILE A 14 13.36 -28.49 -24.05
CA ILE A 14 12.71 -29.01 -22.84
C ILE A 14 11.76 -30.15 -23.24
N LYS A 15 11.58 -31.11 -22.34
CA LYS A 15 10.72 -32.28 -22.55
C LYS A 15 9.47 -32.11 -21.67
N ILE A 16 8.29 -32.05 -22.30
CA ILE A 16 6.99 -32.00 -21.63
C ILE A 16 6.19 -33.18 -22.15
N ASP A 17 5.68 -34.02 -21.26
CA ASP A 17 4.94 -35.25 -21.60
C ASP A 17 5.61 -36.09 -22.70
N ASN A 18 6.91 -36.30 -22.56
CA ASN A 18 7.72 -37.05 -23.50
C ASN A 18 7.96 -36.40 -24.87
N ILE A 19 7.49 -35.19 -25.11
CA ILE A 19 7.63 -34.43 -26.35
C ILE A 19 8.67 -33.31 -26.15
N LYS A 20 9.55 -33.17 -27.13
CA LYS A 20 10.62 -32.16 -27.14
C LYS A 20 10.11 -30.85 -27.70
N PHE A 21 10.23 -29.75 -26.93
CA PHE A 21 9.92 -28.39 -27.31
C PHE A 21 11.19 -27.55 -27.32
N ARG A 22 11.39 -26.76 -28.37
CA ARG A 22 12.48 -25.80 -28.42
C ARG A 22 12.06 -24.52 -27.74
N VAL A 23 12.88 -24.04 -26.82
CA VAL A 23 12.67 -22.77 -26.15
C VAL A 23 12.97 -21.62 -27.12
N ILE A 24 11.99 -20.74 -27.34
CA ILE A 24 12.11 -19.59 -28.25
C ILE A 24 12.23 -18.26 -27.49
N GLY A 25 11.94 -18.25 -26.21
CA GLY A 25 12.05 -17.07 -25.35
C GLY A 25 11.77 -17.41 -23.90
N VAL A 26 12.15 -16.50 -23.03
CA VAL A 26 11.91 -16.56 -21.58
C VAL A 26 11.15 -15.31 -21.18
N LEU A 27 10.09 -15.48 -20.40
CA LEU A 27 9.32 -14.37 -19.85
C LEU A 27 10.00 -13.82 -18.60
N GLU A 28 9.86 -12.53 -18.38
CA GLU A 28 10.33 -11.88 -17.15
C GLU A 28 9.60 -12.45 -15.93
N LYS A 29 10.33 -12.62 -14.82
CA LYS A 29 9.76 -13.09 -13.55
C LYS A 29 8.76 -12.08 -13.02
N GLN A 30 7.53 -12.50 -12.80
CA GLN A 30 6.48 -11.69 -12.18
C GLN A 30 6.41 -11.86 -10.65
N GLY A 31 7.10 -12.88 -10.11
CA GLY A 31 7.13 -13.17 -8.70
C GLY A 31 5.90 -13.93 -8.20
N LYS A 32 5.72 -13.94 -6.88
CA LYS A 32 4.59 -14.62 -6.23
C LYS A 32 3.50 -13.59 -5.91
N PHE A 33 2.29 -13.80 -6.39
CA PHE A 33 1.16 -13.02 -5.95
C PHE A 33 0.80 -13.39 -4.49
N LEU A 34 0.92 -12.43 -3.56
CA LEU A 34 0.70 -12.59 -2.11
C LEU A 34 1.46 -13.78 -1.47
N GLY A 35 2.57 -14.21 -2.06
CA GLY A 35 3.34 -15.35 -1.57
C GLY A 35 2.69 -16.73 -1.82
N LEU A 36 1.45 -16.78 -2.31
CA LEU A 36 0.63 -17.98 -2.44
C LEU A 36 0.74 -18.63 -3.83
N PHE A 37 0.68 -17.83 -4.90
CA PHE A 37 0.67 -18.34 -6.27
C PHE A 37 1.81 -17.74 -7.08
N SER A 38 2.65 -18.58 -7.66
CA SER A 38 3.68 -18.16 -8.63
C SER A 38 3.19 -18.43 -10.04
N VAL A 39 3.17 -17.38 -10.86
CA VAL A 39 2.91 -17.48 -12.30
C VAL A 39 4.19 -17.82 -13.08
N ASP A 40 5.34 -17.88 -12.41
CA ASP A 40 6.65 -18.05 -13.05
C ASP A 40 6.94 -19.49 -13.46
N LYS A 41 6.12 -20.46 -13.04
CA LYS A 41 6.27 -21.88 -13.36
C LYS A 41 5.30 -22.31 -14.47
N GLN A 42 5.29 -21.60 -15.57
CA GLN A 42 4.41 -21.92 -16.71
C GLN A 42 5.24 -22.06 -17.98
N ALA A 43 4.81 -22.98 -18.87
CA ALA A 43 5.29 -23.07 -20.23
C ALA A 43 4.18 -22.57 -21.18
N ILE A 44 4.47 -21.54 -21.97
CA ILE A 44 3.52 -21.00 -22.95
C ILE A 44 3.80 -21.65 -24.29
N LEU A 45 2.78 -22.29 -24.86
CA LEU A 45 2.83 -22.97 -26.14
C LEU A 45 1.90 -22.29 -27.13
N PRO A 46 2.28 -22.20 -28.44
CA PRO A 46 1.34 -21.77 -29.46
C PRO A 46 0.14 -22.71 -29.52
N ILE A 47 -1.08 -22.15 -29.66
CA ILE A 47 -2.33 -22.93 -29.65
C ILE A 47 -2.37 -24.02 -30.70
N GLY A 48 -1.76 -23.79 -31.87
CA GLY A 48 -1.65 -24.80 -32.93
C GLY A 48 -0.76 -25.98 -32.56
N ALA A 49 0.31 -25.77 -31.79
CA ALA A 49 1.15 -26.83 -31.23
C ALA A 49 0.43 -27.59 -30.12
N TYR A 50 -0.22 -26.85 -29.22
CA TYR A 50 -1.02 -27.41 -28.12
C TYR A 50 -2.13 -28.35 -28.67
N ASN A 51 -2.92 -27.90 -29.64
CA ASN A 51 -4.03 -28.68 -30.22
C ASN A 51 -3.59 -29.92 -30.99
N ARG A 52 -2.36 -29.94 -31.51
CA ARG A 52 -1.81 -31.12 -32.21
C ARG A 52 -1.33 -32.20 -31.24
N ILE A 53 -0.87 -31.79 -30.04
CA ILE A 53 -0.19 -32.67 -29.11
C ILE A 53 -1.12 -33.08 -27.97
N PHE A 54 -1.81 -32.09 -27.41
CA PHE A 54 -2.75 -32.28 -26.32
C PHE A 54 -4.18 -32.30 -26.87
N SER A 55 -5.03 -33.14 -26.31
CA SER A 55 -6.40 -33.32 -26.79
C SER A 55 -7.17 -31.99 -26.94
N LYS A 56 -7.98 -31.87 -28.00
CA LYS A 56 -8.86 -30.72 -28.29
C LYS A 56 -9.97 -30.47 -27.24
N ARG A 57 -10.07 -31.32 -26.20
CA ARG A 57 -11.05 -31.23 -25.11
C ARG A 57 -10.46 -30.59 -23.87
N GLY A 58 -10.08 -29.34 -23.97
CA GLY A 58 -9.61 -28.57 -22.82
C GLY A 58 -10.52 -27.38 -22.51
N TRP A 59 -10.44 -26.88 -21.30
CA TRP A 59 -11.00 -25.57 -20.94
C TRP A 59 -10.25 -24.49 -21.72
N MET A 60 -11.01 -23.68 -22.47
CA MET A 60 -10.44 -22.55 -23.21
C MET A 60 -10.88 -21.26 -22.51
N ARG A 61 -9.92 -20.39 -22.23
CA ARG A 61 -10.18 -19.03 -21.76
C ARG A 61 -9.87 -18.07 -22.89
N LEU A 62 -10.86 -17.27 -23.28
CA LEU A 62 -10.68 -16.15 -24.21
C LEU A 62 -10.60 -14.87 -23.39
N SER A 63 -9.56 -14.08 -23.62
CA SER A 63 -9.44 -12.74 -23.02
C SER A 63 -9.74 -11.70 -24.08
N ILE A 64 -10.78 -10.90 -23.83
CA ILE A 64 -11.26 -9.87 -24.75
C ILE A 64 -11.11 -8.53 -24.07
N LYS A 65 -10.49 -7.57 -24.73
CA LYS A 65 -10.34 -6.20 -24.23
C LYS A 65 -11.46 -5.34 -24.81
N ILE A 66 -12.29 -4.78 -23.92
CA ILE A 66 -13.37 -3.87 -24.27
C ILE A 66 -13.04 -2.48 -23.73
N PRO A 67 -13.26 -1.38 -24.48
CA PRO A 67 -13.15 -0.03 -23.96
C PRO A 67 -14.10 0.19 -22.79
N GLU A 68 -13.67 0.95 -21.77
CA GLU A 68 -14.45 1.15 -20.54
C GLU A 68 -15.83 1.77 -20.76
N ASN A 69 -15.97 2.64 -21.75
CA ASN A 69 -17.22 3.31 -22.11
C ASN A 69 -18.22 2.42 -22.86
N LYS A 70 -17.84 1.18 -23.27
CA LYS A 70 -18.68 0.24 -24.05
C LYS A 70 -18.78 -1.14 -23.42
N ILE A 71 -18.60 -1.24 -22.11
CA ILE A 71 -18.52 -2.57 -21.47
C ILE A 71 -19.85 -3.31 -21.56
N GLU A 72 -20.98 -2.66 -21.30
CA GLU A 72 -22.30 -3.29 -21.35
C GLU A 72 -22.65 -3.75 -22.75
N GLU A 73 -22.48 -2.88 -23.76
CA GLU A 73 -22.68 -3.23 -25.16
C GLU A 73 -21.76 -4.39 -25.59
N GLY A 74 -20.50 -4.34 -25.21
CA GLY A 74 -19.52 -5.37 -25.53
C GLY A 74 -19.80 -6.72 -24.86
N LEU A 75 -20.37 -6.74 -23.68
CA LEU A 75 -20.79 -7.97 -22.99
C LEU A 75 -21.97 -8.64 -23.71
N ASP A 76 -22.94 -7.87 -24.16
CA ASP A 76 -24.09 -8.36 -24.92
C ASP A 76 -23.66 -8.88 -26.28
N GLU A 77 -22.76 -8.16 -26.95
CA GLU A 77 -22.18 -8.59 -28.23
C GLU A 77 -21.39 -9.90 -28.08
N ILE A 78 -20.49 -10.00 -27.09
CA ILE A 78 -19.74 -11.23 -26.80
C ILE A 78 -20.69 -12.38 -26.49
N SER A 79 -21.71 -12.14 -25.68
CA SER A 79 -22.69 -13.16 -25.33
C SER A 79 -23.42 -13.66 -26.58
N SER A 80 -23.86 -12.75 -27.44
CA SER A 80 -24.53 -13.07 -28.69
C SER A 80 -23.63 -13.88 -29.65
N VAL A 81 -22.42 -13.41 -29.89
CA VAL A 81 -21.44 -14.08 -30.75
C VAL A 81 -21.10 -15.47 -30.19
N MET A 82 -20.85 -15.59 -28.89
CA MET A 82 -20.54 -16.89 -28.26
C MET A 82 -21.72 -17.86 -28.36
N ARG A 83 -22.95 -17.41 -28.16
CA ARG A 83 -24.17 -18.24 -28.35
C ARG A 83 -24.27 -18.73 -29.77
N HIS A 84 -23.99 -17.86 -30.76
CA HIS A 84 -24.01 -18.23 -32.17
C HIS A 84 -22.96 -19.29 -32.51
N ILE A 85 -21.70 -19.07 -32.06
CA ILE A 85 -20.56 -20.02 -32.29
C ILE A 85 -20.86 -21.38 -31.66
N ARG A 86 -21.50 -21.39 -30.49
CA ARG A 86 -21.86 -22.61 -29.75
C ARG A 86 -23.14 -23.27 -30.24
N GLY A 87 -23.86 -22.65 -31.19
CA GLY A 87 -25.11 -23.17 -31.73
C GLY A 87 -26.25 -23.24 -30.67
N LEU A 88 -26.24 -22.38 -29.69
CA LEU A 88 -27.25 -22.37 -28.60
C LEU A 88 -28.58 -21.82 -29.12
N LYS A 89 -29.67 -22.52 -28.81
CA LYS A 89 -31.03 -22.06 -29.10
C LYS A 89 -31.41 -20.87 -28.17
N PRO A 90 -32.37 -20.01 -28.57
CA PRO A 90 -32.76 -18.86 -27.76
C PRO A 90 -33.13 -19.19 -26.30
N ASN A 91 -33.79 -20.32 -26.08
CA ASN A 91 -34.25 -20.77 -24.75
C ASN A 91 -33.21 -21.60 -23.98
N GLN A 92 -32.03 -21.83 -24.53
CA GLN A 92 -30.96 -22.55 -23.82
C GLN A 92 -30.13 -21.62 -22.97
N LYS A 93 -29.77 -22.09 -21.77
CA LYS A 93 -28.81 -21.39 -20.89
C LYS A 93 -27.43 -21.40 -21.53
N ASN A 94 -26.65 -20.35 -21.24
CA ASN A 94 -25.26 -20.31 -21.71
C ASN A 94 -24.45 -21.46 -21.10
N ASP A 95 -23.68 -22.17 -21.92
CA ASP A 95 -22.73 -23.20 -21.52
C ASP A 95 -21.31 -22.64 -21.31
N PHE A 96 -21.19 -21.32 -21.27
CA PHE A 96 -19.98 -20.55 -21.03
C PHE A 96 -20.22 -19.51 -19.94
N ALA A 97 -19.14 -19.11 -19.26
CA ALA A 97 -19.16 -18.05 -18.27
C ALA A 97 -18.36 -16.83 -18.76
N ILE A 98 -18.92 -15.64 -18.59
CA ILE A 98 -18.23 -14.38 -18.86
C ILE A 98 -17.76 -13.82 -17.51
N ASN A 99 -16.46 -13.89 -17.28
CA ASN A 99 -15.85 -13.34 -16.07
C ASN A 99 -15.40 -11.91 -16.35
N GLN A 100 -15.97 -10.96 -15.62
CA GLN A 100 -15.60 -9.56 -15.71
C GLN A 100 -14.51 -9.22 -14.70
N THR A 101 -13.45 -8.56 -15.15
CA THR A 101 -12.40 -8.02 -14.26
C THR A 101 -12.98 -6.98 -13.29
N LYS A 102 -14.03 -6.25 -13.69
CA LYS A 102 -14.73 -5.26 -12.85
C LYS A 102 -15.31 -5.81 -11.55
N ALA A 103 -15.81 -7.05 -11.53
CA ALA A 103 -16.29 -7.67 -10.30
C ALA A 103 -15.15 -7.86 -9.30
N PHE A 104 -13.97 -8.18 -9.80
CA PHE A 104 -12.76 -8.30 -9.01
C PHE A 104 -12.26 -6.94 -8.53
N GLU A 105 -12.28 -5.92 -9.40
CA GLU A 105 -11.92 -4.53 -9.06
C GLU A 105 -12.82 -3.93 -7.99
N LYS A 106 -14.13 -4.17 -8.07
CA LYS A 106 -15.08 -3.71 -7.04
C LYS A 106 -14.75 -4.31 -5.67
N ASN A 107 -14.53 -5.61 -5.61
CA ASN A 107 -14.14 -6.29 -4.38
C ASN A 107 -12.77 -5.83 -3.87
N TYR A 108 -11.80 -5.65 -4.77
CA TYR A 108 -10.49 -5.12 -4.46
C TYR A 108 -10.56 -3.69 -3.89
N ASN A 109 -11.33 -2.81 -4.53
CA ASN A 109 -11.53 -1.44 -4.06
C ASN A 109 -12.24 -1.39 -2.70
N THR A 110 -13.21 -2.27 -2.47
CA THR A 110 -13.88 -2.39 -1.16
C THR A 110 -12.90 -2.84 -0.09
N LEU A 111 -12.07 -3.85 -0.37
CA LEU A 111 -11.00 -4.29 0.55
C LEU A 111 -9.95 -3.20 0.79
N LYS A 112 -9.52 -2.51 -0.27
CA LYS A 112 -8.57 -1.41 -0.18
C LYS A 112 -9.10 -0.27 0.71
N LEU A 113 -10.37 0.10 0.54
CA LEU A 113 -11.04 1.12 1.36
C LEU A 113 -11.20 0.66 2.82
N ALA A 114 -11.57 -0.60 3.03
CA ALA A 114 -11.71 -1.15 4.38
C ALA A 114 -10.36 -1.19 5.13
N ILE A 115 -9.30 -1.70 4.50
CA ILE A 115 -7.96 -1.77 5.09
C ILE A 115 -7.38 -0.36 5.27
N GLY A 116 -7.49 0.50 4.25
CA GLY A 116 -7.02 1.88 4.32
C GLY A 116 -7.78 2.70 5.36
N GLY A 117 -9.10 2.56 5.43
CA GLY A 117 -9.94 3.25 6.41
C GLY A 117 -9.64 2.84 7.85
N THR A 118 -9.56 1.54 8.12
CA THR A 118 -9.18 1.04 9.45
C THR A 118 -7.76 1.46 9.84
N GLY A 119 -6.81 1.39 8.91
CA GLY A 119 -5.44 1.86 9.15
C GLY A 119 -5.39 3.34 9.48
N THR A 120 -6.10 4.18 8.73
CA THR A 120 -6.21 5.62 8.98
C THR A 120 -6.84 5.90 10.33
N PHE A 121 -7.93 5.21 10.68
CA PHE A 121 -8.60 5.36 11.98
C PHE A 121 -7.68 5.04 13.16
N ILE A 122 -6.96 3.91 13.09
CA ILE A 122 -5.99 3.50 14.13
C ILE A 122 -4.85 4.54 14.23
N THR A 123 -4.37 5.04 13.11
CA THR A 123 -3.32 6.06 13.07
C THR A 123 -3.76 7.36 13.72
N LEU A 124 -4.97 7.84 13.40
CA LEU A 124 -5.53 9.05 14.02
C LEU A 124 -5.70 8.89 15.53
N LEU A 125 -6.21 7.75 15.98
CA LEU A 125 -6.36 7.45 17.40
C LEU A 125 -4.99 7.44 18.10
N SER A 126 -3.98 6.82 17.49
CA SER A 126 -2.61 6.79 18.02
C SER A 126 -1.99 8.19 18.12
N LEU A 127 -2.25 9.06 17.12
CA LEU A 127 -1.80 10.45 17.13
C LEU A 127 -2.44 11.25 18.29
N ILE A 128 -3.74 11.05 18.53
CA ILE A 128 -4.44 11.70 19.65
C ILE A 128 -3.84 11.25 20.98
N VAL A 129 -3.69 9.95 21.18
CA VAL A 129 -3.11 9.40 22.42
C VAL A 129 -1.68 9.88 22.63
N GLY A 130 -0.85 9.85 21.57
CA GLY A 130 0.52 10.38 21.60
C GLY A 130 0.57 11.87 21.91
N GLY A 131 -0.32 12.66 21.29
CA GLY A 131 -0.45 14.09 21.56
C GLY A 131 -0.83 14.41 23.00
N ILE A 132 -1.75 13.64 23.59
CA ILE A 132 -2.08 13.76 25.03
C ILE A 132 -0.86 13.42 25.89
N GLY A 133 -0.08 12.41 25.50
CA GLY A 133 1.17 12.06 26.18
C GLY A 133 2.16 13.22 26.20
N VAL A 134 2.41 13.86 25.06
CA VAL A 134 3.28 15.04 24.95
C VAL A 134 2.72 16.21 25.79
N MET A 135 1.41 16.46 25.73
CA MET A 135 0.75 17.50 26.53
C MET A 135 0.99 17.27 28.02
N ASN A 136 0.84 16.05 28.51
CA ASN A 136 1.06 15.72 29.92
C ASN A 136 2.51 15.93 30.35
N ILE A 137 3.48 15.51 29.52
CA ILE A 137 4.91 15.74 29.78
C ILE A 137 5.19 17.25 29.87
N MET A 138 4.64 18.04 28.97
CA MET A 138 4.79 19.48 28.93
C MET A 138 4.19 20.15 30.17
N PHE A 139 3.03 19.69 30.66
CA PHE A 139 2.46 20.20 31.93
C PHE A 139 3.36 19.95 33.13
N VAL A 140 3.95 18.77 33.21
CA VAL A 140 4.90 18.43 34.27
C VAL A 140 6.15 19.34 34.16
N SER A 141 6.72 19.45 32.95
CA SER A 141 7.89 20.31 32.70
C SER A 141 7.65 21.76 33.05
N VAL A 142 6.50 22.33 32.70
CA VAL A 142 6.12 23.71 33.09
C VAL A 142 6.02 23.84 34.58
N LYS A 143 5.42 22.87 35.30
CA LYS A 143 5.28 22.88 36.74
C LYS A 143 6.63 22.82 37.44
N GLU A 144 7.53 21.96 37.02
CA GLU A 144 8.88 21.84 37.57
C GLU A 144 9.71 23.08 37.34
N ARG A 145 9.54 23.78 36.22
CA ARG A 145 10.29 25.00 35.83
C ARG A 145 9.55 26.29 36.19
N THR A 146 8.50 26.26 37.04
CA THR A 146 7.71 27.45 37.38
C THR A 146 8.57 28.58 37.92
N ARG A 147 9.53 28.31 38.84
CA ARG A 147 10.44 29.30 39.40
C ARG A 147 11.35 29.94 38.35
N GLU A 148 11.87 29.14 37.44
CA GLU A 148 12.71 29.61 36.32
C GLU A 148 11.93 30.55 35.40
N ILE A 149 10.68 30.18 35.06
CA ILE A 149 9.78 31.01 34.25
C ILE A 149 9.48 32.33 34.95
N GLY A 150 9.21 32.30 36.25
CA GLY A 150 8.99 33.49 37.06
C GLY A 150 10.18 34.44 37.05
N VAL A 151 11.41 33.93 37.23
CA VAL A 151 12.64 34.74 37.18
C VAL A 151 12.82 35.35 35.80
N ARG A 152 12.63 34.57 34.71
CA ARG A 152 12.74 35.10 33.34
C ARG A 152 11.76 36.24 33.09
N LYS A 153 10.55 36.14 33.58
CA LYS A 153 9.58 37.23 33.50
C LYS A 153 9.94 38.46 34.30
N ALA A 154 10.49 38.25 35.52
CA ALA A 154 10.96 39.36 36.37
C ALA A 154 12.07 40.17 35.70
N ILE A 155 12.94 39.55 34.89
CA ILE A 155 13.99 40.21 34.13
C ILE A 155 13.53 40.69 32.73
N GLY A 156 12.20 40.63 32.43
CA GLY A 156 11.61 41.27 31.25
C GLY A 156 11.23 40.33 30.09
N ALA A 157 11.20 39.02 30.26
CA ALA A 157 10.73 38.12 29.22
C ALA A 157 9.24 38.33 28.95
N THR A 158 8.88 38.52 27.67
CA THR A 158 7.50 38.70 27.27
C THR A 158 6.75 37.34 27.27
N ARG A 159 5.40 37.42 27.39
CA ARG A 159 4.55 36.21 27.29
C ARG A 159 4.78 35.44 25.98
N GLY A 160 4.96 36.13 24.86
CA GLY A 160 5.23 35.50 23.56
C GLY A 160 6.55 34.74 23.50
N MET A 161 7.60 35.26 24.17
CA MET A 161 8.90 34.57 24.28
C MET A 161 8.77 33.24 25.05
N ILE A 162 8.09 33.24 26.18
CA ILE A 162 7.86 32.05 27.01
C ILE A 162 6.99 31.04 26.21
N LEU A 163 5.88 31.51 25.62
CA LEU A 163 5.01 30.64 24.79
C LEU A 163 5.78 30.02 23.65
N GLY A 164 6.53 30.80 22.88
CA GLY A 164 7.33 30.33 21.77
C GLY A 164 8.37 29.29 22.18
N GLN A 165 9.04 29.50 23.32
CA GLN A 165 10.04 28.57 23.84
C GLN A 165 9.43 27.18 24.13
N PHE A 166 8.36 27.15 24.93
CA PHE A 166 7.70 25.86 25.27
C PHE A 166 7.01 25.20 24.06
N LEU A 167 6.46 26.01 23.15
CA LEU A 167 5.89 25.47 21.91
C LEU A 167 6.95 24.81 21.04
N MET A 168 8.12 25.43 20.87
CA MET A 168 9.25 24.87 20.13
C MET A 168 9.79 23.61 20.82
N GLU A 169 9.77 23.53 22.14
CA GLU A 169 10.14 22.32 22.91
C GLU A 169 9.18 21.16 22.55
N ALA A 170 7.86 21.38 22.57
CA ALA A 170 6.87 20.39 22.20
C ALA A 170 7.02 19.92 20.73
N VAL A 171 7.22 20.86 19.81
CA VAL A 171 7.44 20.56 18.38
C VAL A 171 8.72 19.76 18.20
N SER A 172 9.79 20.09 18.91
CA SER A 172 11.07 19.37 18.82
C SER A 172 10.93 17.93 19.31
N ILE A 173 10.21 17.69 20.41
CA ILE A 173 9.92 16.34 20.91
C ILE A 173 9.17 15.53 19.85
N CYS A 174 8.10 16.09 19.27
CA CYS A 174 7.32 15.42 18.25
C CYS A 174 8.11 15.18 16.95
N LEU A 175 8.96 16.12 16.56
CA LEU A 175 9.82 15.98 15.38
C LEU A 175 10.83 14.83 15.56
N ILE A 176 11.50 14.77 16.70
CA ILE A 176 12.45 13.70 17.01
C ILE A 176 11.73 12.34 17.03
N ALA A 177 10.56 12.27 17.70
CA ALA A 177 9.75 11.05 17.73
C ALA A 177 9.30 10.63 16.32
N GLY A 178 8.90 11.60 15.48
CA GLY A 178 8.53 11.37 14.08
C GLY A 178 9.68 10.84 13.24
N LEU A 179 10.89 11.38 13.40
CA LEU A 179 12.10 10.90 12.71
C LEU A 179 12.48 9.48 13.14
N ILE A 180 12.37 9.17 14.44
CA ILE A 180 12.60 7.82 14.97
C ILE A 180 11.56 6.85 14.37
N GLY A 181 10.28 7.22 14.40
CA GLY A 181 9.20 6.41 13.83
C GLY A 181 9.40 6.15 12.32
N LEU A 182 9.82 7.18 11.58
CA LEU A 182 10.12 7.05 10.15
C LEU A 182 11.31 6.10 9.90
N SER A 183 12.34 6.19 10.73
CA SER A 183 13.51 5.31 10.64
C SER A 183 13.12 3.85 10.88
N ILE A 184 12.29 3.58 11.87
CA ILE A 184 11.77 2.23 12.17
C ILE A 184 10.91 1.74 11.00
N SER A 185 10.02 2.58 10.46
CA SER A 185 9.17 2.25 9.31
C SER A 185 10.01 1.91 8.07
N TYR A 186 11.10 2.63 7.84
CA TYR A 186 12.02 2.37 6.72
C TYR A 186 12.70 1.00 6.85
N ILE A 187 13.23 0.68 8.04
CA ILE A 187 13.84 -0.62 8.32
C ILE A 187 12.81 -1.74 8.11
N LEU A 188 11.60 -1.55 8.63
CA LEU A 188 10.51 -2.53 8.49
C LEU A 188 10.11 -2.72 7.03
N SER A 189 10.06 -1.64 6.24
CA SER A 189 9.76 -1.70 4.80
C SER A 189 10.80 -2.54 4.04
N ILE A 190 12.09 -2.39 4.36
CA ILE A 190 13.16 -3.21 3.74
C ILE A 190 13.00 -4.70 4.09
N LEU A 191 12.65 -5.02 5.34
CA LEU A 191 12.43 -6.40 5.77
C LEU A 191 11.21 -7.01 5.08
N LEU A 192 10.12 -6.27 5.00
CA LEU A 192 8.88 -6.71 4.35
C LEU A 192 9.03 -6.85 2.83
N ASN A 193 9.88 -6.05 2.20
CA ASN A 193 10.11 -6.11 0.74
C ASN A 193 10.65 -7.47 0.26
N LYS A 194 11.21 -8.29 1.16
CA LYS A 194 11.62 -9.67 0.86
C LYS A 194 10.42 -10.62 0.66
N ILE A 195 9.27 -10.30 1.25
CA ILE A 195 8.06 -11.13 1.26
C ILE A 195 6.97 -10.51 0.37
N PHE A 196 6.78 -9.19 0.50
CA PHE A 196 5.82 -8.39 -0.27
C PHE A 196 6.54 -7.19 -0.87
N PRO A 197 6.28 -6.85 -2.14
CA PRO A 197 6.82 -5.63 -2.72
C PRO A 197 6.29 -4.42 -1.93
N SER A 198 7.13 -3.88 -1.07
CA SER A 198 6.83 -2.75 -0.20
C SER A 198 7.89 -1.67 -0.40
N THR A 199 7.46 -0.50 -0.86
CA THR A 199 8.32 0.67 -1.01
C THR A 199 7.78 1.80 -0.17
N LEU A 200 8.66 2.50 0.54
CA LEU A 200 8.28 3.69 1.29
C LEU A 200 8.14 4.85 0.30
N ASP A 201 6.93 5.39 0.18
CA ASP A 201 6.67 6.57 -0.64
C ASP A 201 7.27 7.81 0.03
N ILE A 202 8.09 8.56 -0.72
CA ILE A 202 8.74 9.79 -0.23
C ILE A 202 7.68 10.84 0.14
N GLY A 203 6.58 10.91 -0.61
CA GLY A 203 5.48 11.84 -0.32
C GLY A 203 4.84 11.54 1.04
N LEU A 204 4.59 10.27 1.35
CA LEU A 204 4.09 9.83 2.65
C LEU A 204 5.11 10.10 3.78
N ALA A 205 6.40 9.94 3.53
CA ALA A 205 7.44 10.25 4.49
C ALA A 205 7.46 11.74 4.85
N ILE A 206 7.41 12.63 3.86
CA ILE A 206 7.34 14.08 4.08
C ILE A 206 6.05 14.46 4.81
N PHE A 207 4.92 13.87 4.40
CA PHE A 207 3.62 14.09 5.04
C PHE A 207 3.63 13.68 6.51
N SER A 208 4.27 12.55 6.86
CA SER A 208 4.35 12.08 8.26
C SER A 208 5.16 13.04 9.15
N ILE A 209 6.25 13.60 8.64
CA ILE A 209 7.03 14.62 9.36
C ILE A 209 6.19 15.88 9.58
N PHE A 210 5.48 16.33 8.55
CA PHE A 210 4.59 17.50 8.66
C PHE A 210 3.49 17.26 9.70
N MET A 211 2.88 16.08 9.71
CA MET A 211 1.90 15.70 10.73
C MET A 211 2.48 15.66 12.13
N SER A 212 3.73 15.22 12.33
CA SER A 212 4.43 15.26 13.62
C SER A 212 4.56 16.69 14.13
N ILE A 213 4.88 17.65 13.28
CA ILE A 213 4.96 19.06 13.63
C ILE A 213 3.58 19.59 14.06
N ILE A 214 2.53 19.28 13.30
CA ILE A 214 1.15 19.69 13.62
C ILE A 214 0.73 19.16 14.99
N VAL A 215 0.98 17.88 15.26
CA VAL A 215 0.67 17.26 16.55
C VAL A 215 1.45 17.94 17.68
N GLY A 216 2.74 18.25 17.46
CA GLY A 216 3.57 18.98 18.42
C GLY A 216 3.00 20.35 18.74
N VAL A 217 2.56 21.10 17.73
CA VAL A 217 1.92 22.42 17.91
C VAL A 217 0.62 22.27 18.69
N ILE A 218 -0.29 21.41 18.27
CA ILE A 218 -1.61 21.23 18.92
C ILE A 218 -1.44 20.78 20.37
N SER A 219 -0.57 19.82 20.64
CA SER A 219 -0.32 19.29 21.98
C SER A 219 0.42 20.29 22.89
N GLY A 220 1.28 21.15 22.30
CA GLY A 220 2.08 22.13 23.00
C GLY A 220 1.37 23.43 23.31
N VAL A 221 0.31 23.83 22.58
CA VAL A 221 -0.35 25.14 22.71
C VAL A 221 -0.88 25.38 24.15
N ILE A 222 -1.64 24.42 24.69
CA ILE A 222 -2.27 24.58 26.00
C ILE A 222 -1.24 24.70 27.15
N PRO A 223 -0.25 23.78 27.27
CA PRO A 223 0.77 23.90 28.32
C PRO A 223 1.65 25.15 28.15
N SER A 224 2.02 25.51 26.90
CA SER A 224 2.81 26.71 26.62
C SER A 224 2.07 28.00 27.01
N TYR A 225 0.77 28.05 26.72
CA TYR A 225 -0.08 29.18 27.09
C TYR A 225 -0.17 29.31 28.62
N ARG A 226 -0.28 28.19 29.37
CA ARG A 226 -0.24 28.21 30.83
C ARG A 226 1.10 28.72 31.35
N ALA A 227 2.22 28.26 30.80
CA ALA A 227 3.54 28.74 31.16
C ALA A 227 3.68 30.25 30.92
N ALA A 228 3.16 30.74 29.80
CA ALA A 228 3.19 32.16 29.47
C ALA A 228 2.35 33.04 30.39
N ASN A 229 1.37 32.52 31.09
CA ASN A 229 0.49 33.28 32.02
C ASN A 229 0.82 33.08 33.49
N LEU A 230 1.91 32.39 33.83
CA LEU A 230 2.40 32.35 35.23
C LEU A 230 2.80 33.75 35.70
N ASP A 231 2.52 34.09 36.95
CA ASP A 231 2.90 35.38 37.51
C ASP A 231 4.42 35.45 37.76
N PRO A 232 5.05 36.63 37.61
CA PRO A 232 6.43 36.83 37.99
C PRO A 232 6.56 36.71 39.51
N ILE A 233 7.62 36.06 39.98
CA ILE A 233 7.94 35.90 41.40
C ILE A 233 8.62 37.14 41.90
#